data_fdd04422fcad075f054ddf6068611da0
#
_entry.id   fdd04422fcad075f054ddf6068611da0
#
_cell.length_a   1.000
_cell.length_b   1.000
_cell.length_c   1.000
_cell.angle_alpha   90.00
_cell.angle_beta   90.00
_cell.angle_gamma   90.00
#
_symmetry.space_group_name_H-M   'P 1'
#
loop_
_entity.id
_entity.type
_entity.pdbx_description
1 polymer ?
#
loop_
_entity_poly.entity_id
_entity_poly.type
_entity_poly.pdbx_seq_one_letter_code
_entity_poly.pdbx_strand_id
1 'polypeptide(L)'
;MKNNKDVITPICDIRGKGPWAEMAGQLVTVRGVATGVSRHGFFVQNVKPGTDPGVSDALFVFSPKWPAIKGALLDVSGQVVDYVKVENGKPVTQIKLENVRVIRKRGPVIRPFEFTADNVPADPDELAAFLNGLEGMLVTIGAGHTCIAPSNPFADYVRILDAENPIEGVVRTEKGGVLVDHDN
;
A
#
# COMPACT_ATOMS: atom_id res chain seq x y z
N MET A 1 -35.96 1.87 2.26
CA MET A 1 -34.57 2.22 1.99
C MET A 1 -33.79 0.93 1.81
N LYS A 2 -33.25 0.64 0.61
CA LYS A 2 -32.41 -0.55 0.40
C LYS A 2 -31.12 -0.34 1.21
N ASN A 3 -30.82 -1.25 2.13
CA ASN A 3 -29.56 -1.21 2.87
C ASN A 3 -28.38 -1.25 1.87
N ASN A 4 -27.58 -0.21 1.86
CA ASN A 4 -26.40 -0.06 0.99
C ASN A 4 -25.27 -1.08 1.32
N LYS A 5 -25.53 -2.04 2.20
CA LYS A 5 -24.58 -3.06 2.68
C LYS A 5 -24.30 -4.20 1.69
N ASP A 6 -25.07 -4.31 0.61
CA ASP A 6 -24.93 -5.40 -0.36
C ASP A 6 -24.17 -5.00 -1.65
N VAL A 7 -23.83 -3.73 -1.79
CA VAL A 7 -23.07 -3.24 -2.96
C VAL A 7 -21.58 -3.28 -2.63
N ILE A 8 -20.82 -4.10 -3.37
CA ILE A 8 -19.37 -4.14 -3.25
C ILE A 8 -18.79 -2.99 -4.08
N THR A 9 -18.07 -2.11 -3.41
CA THR A 9 -17.35 -0.99 -4.02
C THR A 9 -15.95 -1.45 -4.41
N PRO A 10 -15.51 -1.28 -5.66
CA PRO A 10 -14.11 -1.51 -6.03
C PRO A 10 -13.17 -0.62 -5.23
N ILE A 11 -12.03 -1.16 -4.79
CA ILE A 11 -11.08 -0.40 -3.97
C ILE A 11 -10.51 0.80 -4.75
N CYS A 12 -10.25 0.62 -6.05
CA CYS A 12 -9.76 1.69 -6.92
C CYS A 12 -10.72 2.89 -6.99
N ASP A 13 -12.04 2.66 -6.91
CA ASP A 13 -13.04 3.74 -6.95
C ASP A 13 -13.06 4.56 -5.65
N ILE A 14 -12.55 4.01 -4.55
CA ILE A 14 -12.50 4.68 -3.24
C ILE A 14 -11.38 5.70 -3.19
N ARG A 15 -10.20 5.34 -3.70
CA ARG A 15 -9.02 6.19 -3.63
C ARG A 15 -9.02 7.29 -4.69
N GLY A 16 -9.30 6.92 -5.95
CA GLY A 16 -9.02 7.81 -7.07
C GLY A 16 -7.51 8.03 -7.29
N LYS A 17 -7.17 9.01 -8.12
CA LYS A 17 -5.78 9.33 -8.52
C LYS A 17 -5.06 10.30 -7.60
N GLY A 18 -5.80 11.04 -6.80
CA GLY A 18 -5.25 12.06 -5.92
C GLY A 18 -4.67 11.51 -4.63
N PRO A 19 -4.03 12.37 -3.83
CA PRO A 19 -3.57 12.00 -2.49
C PRO A 19 -4.72 11.79 -1.51
N TRP A 20 -5.90 12.38 -1.77
CA TRP A 20 -7.10 12.28 -0.96
C TRP A 20 -8.10 11.32 -1.60
N ALA A 21 -8.81 10.56 -0.76
CA ALA A 21 -9.81 9.63 -1.24
C ALA A 21 -11.03 10.32 -1.83
N GLU A 22 -11.47 9.92 -3.02
CA GLU A 22 -12.68 10.43 -3.65
C GLU A 22 -13.95 10.13 -2.84
N MET A 23 -13.93 9.02 -2.10
CA MET A 23 -15.05 8.60 -1.26
C MET A 23 -14.82 8.87 0.24
N ALA A 24 -13.97 9.84 0.61
CA ALA A 24 -13.73 10.20 2.01
C ALA A 24 -15.04 10.49 2.75
N GLY A 25 -15.19 9.97 3.97
CA GLY A 25 -16.38 10.11 4.81
C GLY A 25 -17.53 9.13 4.47
N GLN A 26 -17.52 8.46 3.34
CA GLN A 26 -18.59 7.55 2.92
C GLN A 26 -18.46 6.18 3.61
N LEU A 27 -19.62 5.52 3.79
CA LEU A 27 -19.69 4.14 4.21
C LEU A 27 -19.64 3.23 2.97
N VAL A 28 -18.68 2.34 2.93
CA VAL A 28 -18.44 1.43 1.82
C VAL A 28 -18.37 -0.03 2.28
N THR A 29 -18.57 -0.95 1.35
CA THR A 29 -18.23 -2.37 1.54
C THR A 29 -17.32 -2.77 0.40
N VAL A 30 -16.13 -3.24 0.72
CA VAL A 30 -15.15 -3.75 -0.25
C VAL A 30 -15.01 -5.25 -0.12
N ARG A 31 -14.67 -5.92 -1.21
CA ARG A 31 -14.31 -7.32 -1.22
C ARG A 31 -12.87 -7.49 -1.67
N GLY A 32 -12.06 -8.13 -0.84
CA GLY A 32 -10.66 -8.37 -1.18
C GLY A 32 -10.02 -9.45 -0.32
N VAL A 33 -8.76 -9.73 -0.63
CA VAL A 33 -7.93 -10.67 0.14
C VAL A 33 -7.10 -9.88 1.15
N ALA A 34 -7.04 -10.36 2.39
CA ALA A 34 -6.15 -9.82 3.41
C ALA A 34 -4.69 -10.19 3.07
N THR A 35 -3.91 -9.24 2.56
CA THR A 35 -2.53 -9.47 2.08
C THR A 35 -1.48 -9.30 3.16
N GLY A 36 -1.70 -8.40 4.10
CA GLY A 36 -0.81 -8.11 5.21
C GLY A 36 -1.58 -7.85 6.50
N VAL A 37 -1.00 -8.22 7.63
CA VAL A 37 -1.60 -8.00 8.95
C VAL A 37 -0.63 -7.25 9.83
N SER A 38 -1.12 -6.23 10.54
CA SER A 38 -0.36 -5.43 11.49
C SER A 38 -1.05 -5.40 12.85
N ARG A 39 -0.39 -4.78 13.83
CA ARG A 39 -0.95 -4.57 15.18
C ARG A 39 -2.24 -3.75 15.17
N HIS A 40 -2.40 -2.83 14.20
CA HIS A 40 -3.52 -1.88 14.18
C HIS A 40 -4.57 -2.19 13.12
N GLY A 41 -4.39 -3.26 12.35
CA GLY A 41 -5.30 -3.62 11.28
C GLY A 41 -4.66 -4.51 10.23
N PHE A 42 -5.18 -4.43 9.02
CA PHE A 42 -4.72 -5.28 7.92
C PHE A 42 -4.89 -4.58 6.58
N PHE A 43 -4.15 -5.04 5.59
CA PHE A 43 -4.32 -4.60 4.20
C PHE A 43 -5.29 -5.54 3.50
N VAL A 44 -6.22 -4.97 2.75
CA VAL A 44 -7.14 -5.69 1.87
C VAL A 44 -6.86 -5.26 0.42
N GLN A 45 -6.75 -6.24 -0.49
CA GLN A 45 -6.44 -5.98 -1.89
C GLN A 45 -7.46 -6.66 -2.80
N ASN A 46 -7.84 -5.97 -3.88
CA ASN A 46 -8.70 -6.53 -4.92
C ASN A 46 -8.15 -7.84 -5.46
N VAL A 47 -9.05 -8.79 -5.76
CA VAL A 47 -8.67 -10.06 -6.40
C VAL A 47 -8.28 -9.86 -7.86
N LYS A 48 -8.95 -8.94 -8.53
CA LYS A 48 -8.66 -8.54 -9.91
C LYS A 48 -8.09 -7.14 -9.89
N PRO A 49 -6.96 -6.90 -10.53
CA PRO A 49 -6.41 -5.56 -10.67
C PRO A 49 -7.41 -4.63 -11.35
N GLY A 50 -7.42 -3.38 -10.94
CA GLY A 50 -8.08 -2.30 -11.64
C GLY A 50 -7.44 -2.06 -13.01
N THR A 51 -8.07 -1.21 -13.80
CA THR A 51 -7.60 -0.89 -15.16
C THR A 51 -6.62 0.28 -15.20
N ASP A 52 -6.52 1.05 -14.12
CA ASP A 52 -5.66 2.22 -14.04
C ASP A 52 -4.46 1.94 -13.12
N PRO A 53 -3.23 1.86 -13.66
CA PRO A 53 -2.03 1.57 -12.87
C PRO A 53 -1.64 2.69 -11.89
N GLY A 54 -2.19 3.91 -12.09
CA GLY A 54 -1.98 5.04 -11.18
C GLY A 54 -2.89 5.02 -9.94
N VAL A 55 -3.77 4.03 -9.82
CA VAL A 55 -4.73 3.91 -8.71
C VAL A 55 -4.53 2.58 -7.99
N SER A 56 -4.33 2.63 -6.69
CA SER A 56 -4.10 1.43 -5.90
C SER A 56 -5.34 0.53 -5.80
N ASP A 57 -5.10 -0.76 -5.91
CA ASP A 57 -6.07 -1.84 -5.66
C ASP A 57 -6.10 -2.31 -4.21
N ALA A 58 -5.47 -1.60 -3.29
CA ALA A 58 -5.40 -1.99 -1.89
C ALA A 58 -5.71 -0.83 -0.95
N LEU A 59 -6.21 -1.18 0.24
CA LEU A 59 -6.47 -0.25 1.32
C LEU A 59 -6.05 -0.84 2.66
N PHE A 60 -5.62 0.04 3.57
CA PHE A 60 -5.48 -0.33 4.97
C PHE A 60 -6.86 -0.32 5.64
N VAL A 61 -7.13 -1.34 6.44
CA VAL A 61 -8.32 -1.44 7.28
C VAL A 61 -7.90 -1.26 8.73
N PHE A 62 -8.24 -0.12 9.31
CA PHE A 62 -7.98 0.15 10.73
C PHE A 62 -8.92 -0.68 11.60
N SER A 63 -8.36 -1.66 12.31
CA SER A 63 -9.09 -2.66 13.08
C SER A 63 -8.28 -3.17 14.27
N PRO A 64 -8.10 -2.39 15.32
CA PRO A 64 -7.26 -2.79 16.45
C PRO A 64 -7.83 -3.94 17.29
N LYS A 65 -9.12 -4.26 17.10
CA LYS A 65 -9.82 -5.29 17.89
C LYS A 65 -10.11 -6.57 17.12
N TRP A 66 -9.94 -6.59 15.80
CA TRP A 66 -10.25 -7.77 14.99
C TRP A 66 -8.99 -8.25 14.27
N PRO A 67 -8.46 -9.41 14.65
CA PRO A 67 -7.30 -9.98 13.97
C PRO A 67 -7.72 -10.59 12.64
N ALA A 68 -7.23 -10.04 11.53
CA ALA A 68 -7.47 -10.62 10.22
C ALA A 68 -6.70 -11.94 10.05
N ILE A 69 -7.25 -12.82 9.21
CA ILE A 69 -6.56 -14.03 8.76
C ILE A 69 -5.88 -13.70 7.44
N LYS A 70 -4.55 -13.64 7.42
CA LYS A 70 -3.79 -13.43 6.18
C LYS A 70 -4.17 -14.48 5.13
N GLY A 71 -4.45 -14.02 3.92
CA GLY A 71 -4.90 -14.85 2.80
C GLY A 71 -6.40 -15.12 2.76
N ALA A 72 -7.18 -14.66 3.73
CA ALA A 72 -8.64 -14.80 3.68
C ALA A 72 -9.28 -13.83 2.70
N LEU A 73 -10.34 -14.28 2.01
CA LEU A 73 -11.25 -13.42 1.24
C LEU A 73 -12.30 -12.86 2.18
N LEU A 74 -12.40 -11.56 2.22
CA LEU A 74 -13.23 -10.81 3.16
C LEU A 74 -14.16 -9.84 2.43
N ASP A 75 -15.35 -9.63 3.01
CA ASP A 75 -16.11 -8.40 2.83
C ASP A 75 -15.85 -7.52 4.05
N VAL A 76 -15.41 -6.31 3.79
CA VAL A 76 -15.05 -5.32 4.81
C VAL A 76 -15.94 -4.11 4.64
N SER A 77 -16.70 -3.77 5.68
CA SER A 77 -17.56 -2.58 5.68
C SER A 77 -17.06 -1.57 6.71
N GLY A 78 -17.08 -0.31 6.35
CA GLY A 78 -16.70 0.77 7.24
C GLY A 78 -16.63 2.12 6.56
N GLN A 79 -16.24 3.13 7.32
CA GLN A 79 -16.11 4.49 6.83
C GLN A 79 -14.73 4.71 6.21
N VAL A 80 -14.71 5.32 5.03
CA VAL A 80 -13.47 5.78 4.37
C VAL A 80 -12.93 6.99 5.12
N VAL A 81 -11.68 6.94 5.52
CA VAL A 81 -11.00 8.00 6.26
C VAL A 81 -9.62 8.24 5.66
N ASP A 82 -9.29 9.49 5.43
CA ASP A 82 -7.93 9.91 5.11
C ASP A 82 -7.19 10.24 6.41
N TYR A 83 -6.28 9.37 6.81
CA TYR A 83 -5.49 9.51 8.02
C TYR A 83 -4.20 10.27 7.73
N VAL A 84 -4.03 11.42 8.39
CA VAL A 84 -2.80 12.22 8.32
C VAL A 84 -1.98 12.02 9.59
N LYS A 85 -0.81 11.42 9.47
CA LYS A 85 0.05 11.09 10.62
C LYS A 85 0.79 12.29 11.18
N VAL A 86 1.19 13.22 10.31
CA VAL A 86 1.93 14.43 10.66
C VAL A 86 1.27 15.62 10.00
N GLU A 87 1.32 16.78 10.65
CA GLU A 87 0.80 18.02 10.08
C GLU A 87 1.41 18.29 8.71
N ASN A 88 0.57 18.62 7.72
CA ASN A 88 0.94 18.78 6.30
C ASN A 88 1.50 17.52 5.61
N GLY A 89 1.40 16.34 6.27
CA GLY A 89 1.78 15.08 5.67
C GLY A 89 0.77 14.60 4.63
N LYS A 90 1.22 13.69 3.76
CA LYS A 90 0.31 13.00 2.83
C LYS A 90 -0.67 12.13 3.60
N PRO A 91 -1.95 12.12 3.24
CA PRO A 91 -2.94 11.23 3.84
C PRO A 91 -2.67 9.78 3.45
N VAL A 92 -3.05 8.87 4.33
CA VAL A 92 -3.16 7.44 4.04
C VAL A 92 -4.65 7.10 4.04
N THR A 93 -5.18 6.73 2.90
CA THR A 93 -6.57 6.31 2.80
C THR A 93 -6.78 4.97 3.47
N GLN A 94 -7.73 4.91 4.39
CA GLN A 94 -8.05 3.69 5.13
C GLN A 94 -9.55 3.53 5.35
N ILE A 95 -9.97 2.30 5.63
CA ILE A 95 -11.32 2.01 6.13
C ILE A 95 -11.26 1.88 7.64
N LYS A 96 -12.02 2.70 8.36
CA LYS A 96 -12.32 2.50 9.78
C LYS A 96 -13.36 1.39 9.87
N LEU A 97 -12.92 0.20 10.30
CA LEU A 97 -13.74 -1.00 10.31
C LEU A 97 -15.00 -0.85 11.18
N GLU A 98 -16.16 -1.17 10.60
CA GLU A 98 -17.43 -1.36 11.31
C GLU A 98 -17.83 -2.83 11.34
N ASN A 99 -17.68 -3.54 10.22
CA ASN A 99 -18.05 -4.94 10.11
C ASN A 99 -17.12 -5.68 9.14
N VAL A 100 -16.92 -6.96 9.39
CA VAL A 100 -16.16 -7.85 8.52
C VAL A 100 -16.86 -9.20 8.41
N ARG A 101 -16.93 -9.73 7.20
CA ARG A 101 -17.44 -11.05 6.90
C ARG A 101 -16.37 -11.88 6.21
N VAL A 102 -16.02 -13.01 6.80
CA VAL A 102 -15.11 -13.96 6.15
C VAL A 102 -15.89 -14.75 5.09
N ILE A 103 -15.57 -14.55 3.82
CA ILE A 103 -16.17 -15.27 2.69
C ILE A 103 -15.51 -16.63 2.54
N ARG A 104 -14.15 -16.62 2.57
CA ARG A 104 -13.33 -17.83 2.53
C ARG A 104 -12.10 -17.66 3.40
N LYS A 105 -11.76 -18.63 4.25
CA LYS A 105 -10.52 -18.60 5.06
C LYS A 105 -9.25 -18.65 4.22
N ARG A 106 -9.33 -19.21 3.00
CA ARG A 106 -8.29 -19.20 1.99
C ARG A 106 -8.90 -18.61 0.72
N GLY A 107 -8.57 -17.36 0.46
CA GLY A 107 -8.97 -16.63 -0.75
C GLY A 107 -8.09 -16.98 -1.96
N PRO A 108 -8.36 -16.36 -3.10
CA PRO A 108 -7.48 -16.40 -4.26
C PRO A 108 -6.08 -15.89 -3.91
N VAL A 109 -5.07 -16.39 -4.61
CA VAL A 109 -3.70 -15.92 -4.46
C VAL A 109 -3.57 -14.56 -5.16
N ILE A 110 -3.13 -13.57 -4.41
CA ILE A 110 -2.77 -12.26 -4.95
C ILE A 110 -1.32 -12.36 -5.46
N ARG A 111 -1.11 -12.03 -6.73
CA ARG A 111 0.23 -11.90 -7.28
C ARG A 111 0.82 -10.57 -6.81
N PRO A 112 2.00 -10.58 -6.16
CA PRO A 112 2.67 -9.35 -5.81
C PRO A 112 3.02 -8.54 -7.06
N PHE A 113 3.01 -7.21 -6.95
CA PHE A 113 3.67 -6.36 -7.93
C PHE A 113 5.19 -6.52 -7.76
N GLU A 114 5.88 -6.78 -8.85
CA GLU A 114 7.34 -6.96 -8.83
C GLU A 114 8.04 -5.63 -9.08
N PHE A 115 8.80 -5.16 -8.09
CA PHE A 115 9.69 -4.02 -8.25
C PHE A 115 10.97 -4.45 -8.93
N THR A 116 11.25 -3.82 -10.07
CA THR A 116 12.50 -4.00 -10.82
C THR A 116 13.06 -2.61 -11.18
N ALA A 117 14.34 -2.52 -11.48
CA ALA A 117 14.94 -1.27 -11.92
C ALA A 117 14.27 -0.73 -13.21
N ASP A 118 13.77 -1.62 -14.06
CA ASP A 118 13.17 -1.25 -15.35
C ASP A 118 11.76 -0.65 -15.23
N ASN A 119 11.04 -0.94 -14.12
CA ASN A 119 9.65 -0.50 -13.97
C ASN A 119 9.44 0.60 -12.94
N VAL A 120 10.52 1.08 -12.32
CA VAL A 120 10.48 2.21 -11.40
C VAL A 120 10.85 3.49 -12.16
N PRO A 121 9.95 4.48 -12.24
CA PRO A 121 10.24 5.74 -12.92
C PRO A 121 11.43 6.46 -12.28
N ALA A 122 12.28 7.06 -13.12
CA ALA A 122 13.40 7.89 -12.67
C ALA A 122 12.97 9.34 -12.39
N ASP A 123 11.92 9.81 -13.05
CA ASP A 123 11.36 11.14 -12.81
C ASP A 123 10.64 11.19 -11.45
N PRO A 124 10.90 12.19 -10.58
CA PRO A 124 10.32 12.26 -9.25
C PRO A 124 8.79 12.36 -9.22
N ASP A 125 8.18 13.07 -10.16
CA ASP A 125 6.74 13.26 -10.22
C ASP A 125 6.05 11.97 -10.70
N GLU A 126 6.62 11.31 -11.71
CA GLU A 126 6.18 10.01 -12.17
C GLU A 126 6.35 8.94 -11.08
N LEU A 127 7.47 8.97 -10.36
CA LEU A 127 7.73 8.07 -9.23
C LEU A 127 6.69 8.26 -8.12
N ALA A 128 6.33 9.50 -7.80
CA ALA A 128 5.32 9.79 -6.79
C ALA A 128 3.95 9.22 -7.17
N ALA A 129 3.54 9.38 -8.42
CA ALA A 129 2.29 8.83 -8.96
C ALA A 129 2.32 7.29 -8.98
N PHE A 130 3.43 6.70 -9.41
CA PHE A 130 3.66 5.27 -9.44
C PHE A 130 3.56 4.65 -8.04
N LEU A 131 4.24 5.22 -7.05
CA LEU A 131 4.19 4.74 -5.67
C LEU A 131 2.80 4.90 -5.05
N ASN A 132 2.08 5.97 -5.40
CA ASN A 132 0.69 6.15 -4.97
C ASN A 132 -0.22 5.03 -5.52
N GLY A 133 0.00 4.61 -6.77
CA GLY A 133 -0.73 3.47 -7.38
C GLY A 133 -0.44 2.12 -6.71
N LEU A 134 0.64 2.00 -5.97
CA LEU A 134 1.04 0.76 -5.28
C LEU A 134 0.79 0.80 -3.76
N GLU A 135 0.29 1.91 -3.23
CA GLU A 135 0.10 2.06 -1.78
C GLU A 135 -0.78 0.96 -1.18
N GLY A 136 -0.26 0.26 -0.19
CA GLY A 136 -0.95 -0.84 0.49
C GLY A 136 -1.00 -2.16 -0.27
N MET A 137 -0.55 -2.19 -1.52
CA MET A 137 -0.51 -3.41 -2.32
C MET A 137 0.59 -4.38 -1.86
N LEU A 138 0.37 -5.64 -2.13
CA LEU A 138 1.41 -6.66 -1.97
C LEU A 138 2.44 -6.48 -3.08
N VAL A 139 3.69 -6.27 -2.68
CA VAL A 139 4.81 -6.10 -3.60
C VAL A 139 5.88 -7.15 -3.31
N THR A 140 6.70 -7.44 -4.31
CA THR A 140 7.94 -8.20 -4.17
C THR A 140 9.09 -7.39 -4.74
N ILE A 141 10.23 -7.48 -4.10
CA ILE A 141 11.47 -6.87 -4.55
C ILE A 141 12.39 -8.03 -4.88
N GLY A 142 12.77 -8.13 -6.14
CA GLY A 142 13.65 -9.17 -6.65
C GLY A 142 15.07 -9.09 -6.10
N ALA A 143 15.97 -9.88 -6.64
CA ALA A 143 17.41 -9.74 -6.40
C ALA A 143 17.93 -8.41 -6.97
N GLY A 144 19.12 -7.97 -6.55
CA GLY A 144 19.75 -6.77 -7.09
C GLY A 144 19.36 -5.46 -6.40
N HIS A 145 19.07 -5.52 -5.11
CA HIS A 145 18.89 -4.32 -4.30
C HIS A 145 19.69 -4.42 -3.00
N THR A 146 20.11 -3.27 -2.50
CA THR A 146 20.93 -3.16 -1.29
C THR A 146 20.19 -2.37 -0.21
N CYS A 147 20.24 -2.87 1.02
CA CYS A 147 19.78 -2.13 2.19
C CYS A 147 20.84 -1.06 2.52
N ILE A 148 20.45 0.22 2.51
CA ILE A 148 21.38 1.34 2.65
C ILE A 148 21.35 2.02 4.03
N ALA A 149 20.40 1.64 4.87
CA ALA A 149 20.28 2.15 6.23
C ALA A 149 19.77 1.05 7.18
N PRO A 150 20.07 1.14 8.48
CA PRO A 150 19.46 0.26 9.47
C PRO A 150 17.95 0.52 9.57
N SER A 151 17.19 -0.49 9.98
CA SER A 151 15.78 -0.31 10.29
C SER A 151 15.60 0.63 11.48
N ASN A 152 14.60 1.49 11.41
CA ASN A 152 14.19 2.33 12.53
C ASN A 152 13.33 1.52 13.55
N PRO A 153 12.92 2.12 14.70
CA PRO A 153 12.07 1.46 15.68
C PRO A 153 10.69 1.01 15.16
N PHE A 154 10.28 1.49 13.98
CA PHE A 154 9.03 1.10 13.32
C PHE A 154 9.22 -0.01 12.29
N ALA A 155 10.42 -0.60 12.22
CA ALA A 155 10.83 -1.61 11.25
C ALA A 155 10.87 -1.12 9.79
N ASP A 156 10.88 0.19 9.55
CA ASP A 156 11.14 0.74 8.23
C ASP A 156 12.63 0.59 7.89
N TYR A 157 12.92 0.29 6.65
CA TYR A 157 14.28 0.24 6.13
C TYR A 157 14.32 0.84 4.72
N VAL A 158 15.44 1.42 4.36
CA VAL A 158 15.67 2.04 3.06
C VAL A 158 16.48 1.09 2.19
N ARG A 159 16.00 0.85 0.98
CA ARG A 159 16.71 0.07 -0.04
C ARG A 159 16.83 0.88 -1.31
N ILE A 160 17.90 0.65 -2.03
CA ILE A 160 18.04 1.11 -3.40
C ILE A 160 18.07 -0.09 -4.35
N LEU A 161 17.46 0.09 -5.50
CA LEU A 161 17.52 -0.85 -6.61
C LEU A 161 18.78 -0.50 -7.42
N ASP A 162 19.86 -1.17 -7.13
CA ASP A 162 21.12 -0.93 -7.80
C ASP A 162 21.71 -2.23 -8.37
N ALA A 163 20.87 -3.06 -8.83
CA ALA A 163 21.22 -4.33 -9.47
C ALA A 163 22.74 -4.44 -9.77
N GLU A 164 23.14 -4.39 -10.97
CA GLU A 164 24.55 -4.50 -11.37
C GLU A 164 25.22 -3.14 -11.67
N ASN A 165 24.43 -2.07 -11.67
CA ASN A 165 24.96 -0.72 -11.97
C ASN A 165 24.76 0.21 -10.75
N PRO A 166 25.85 0.74 -10.17
CA PRO A 166 25.74 1.73 -9.11
C PRO A 166 25.01 2.96 -9.66
N ILE A 167 24.10 3.50 -8.87
CA ILE A 167 23.40 4.75 -9.21
C ILE A 167 24.44 5.87 -9.27
N GLU A 168 24.54 6.53 -10.41
CA GLU A 168 25.49 7.63 -10.63
C GLU A 168 25.21 8.78 -9.64
N GLY A 169 26.27 9.34 -9.05
CA GLY A 169 26.16 10.44 -8.07
C GLY A 169 25.88 10.01 -6.63
N VAL A 170 25.62 8.74 -6.36
CA VAL A 170 25.42 8.27 -4.99
C VAL A 170 26.76 7.90 -4.35
N VAL A 171 27.17 8.66 -3.33
CA VAL A 171 28.36 8.36 -2.53
C VAL A 171 28.02 7.30 -1.49
N ARG A 172 28.80 6.22 -1.47
CA ARG A 172 28.62 5.11 -0.52
C ARG A 172 29.71 5.08 0.52
N THR A 173 29.34 4.65 1.72
CA THR A 173 30.30 4.29 2.77
C THR A 173 30.98 2.96 2.44
N GLU A 174 32.11 2.66 3.09
CA GLU A 174 32.80 1.35 2.98
C GLU A 174 31.87 0.16 3.32
N LYS A 175 30.85 0.38 4.12
CA LYS A 175 29.85 -0.64 4.52
C LYS A 175 28.62 -0.68 3.61
N GLY A 176 28.62 0.07 2.50
CA GLY A 176 27.54 0.08 1.50
C GLY A 176 26.38 1.01 1.80
N GLY A 177 26.39 1.73 2.91
CA GLY A 177 25.41 2.78 3.20
C GLY A 177 25.54 3.98 2.25
N VAL A 178 24.48 4.74 2.05
CA VAL A 178 24.50 5.98 1.27
C VAL A 178 24.78 7.15 2.20
N LEU A 179 25.73 8.01 1.79
CA LEU A 179 25.93 9.30 2.43
C LEU A 179 24.88 10.27 1.87
N VAL A 180 24.03 10.76 2.74
CA VAL A 180 23.09 11.83 2.42
C VAL A 180 23.78 13.15 2.78
N ASP A 181 24.08 13.95 1.76
CA ASP A 181 24.51 15.32 1.99
C ASP A 181 23.29 16.18 2.31
N HIS A 182 23.36 16.97 3.37
CA HIS A 182 22.26 17.83 3.80
C HIS A 182 22.07 19.07 2.92
N ASP A 183 22.92 19.25 1.92
CA ASP A 183 22.90 20.40 1.00
C ASP A 183 22.24 20.07 -0.36
N ASN A 184 21.59 18.91 -0.49
CA ASN A 184 20.79 18.52 -1.67
C ASN A 184 19.33 18.28 -1.32
#